data_e389d644711c022ca49f67fd4bd1d81d
#
_entry.id   e389d644711c022ca49f67fd4bd1d81d
#
_cell.length_a   1.000
_cell.length_b   1.000
_cell.length_c   1.000
_cell.angle_alpha   90.00
_cell.angle_beta   90.00
_cell.angle_gamma   90.00
#
_symmetry.space_group_name_H-M   'P 1'
#
loop_
_entity.id
_entity.type
_entity.pdbx_description
1 polymer ?
#
loop_
_entity_poly.entity_id
_entity_poly.type
_entity_poly.pdbx_seq_one_letter_code
_entity_poly.pdbx_strand_id
1 'polypeptide(L)'
;LPIAATGASVLAVDFEPDQIAALDQAASRVKLRQRLRTQIRNLNRNPLSVGELKNFDCVLLDPPRQGAKMQVTSIAKSTSSIVIYISCNPVSFARDALILSDGGLVLKEVLPVDQFLSTPHLEIAAYFSREG
;
A
#
# COMPACT_ATOMS: atom_id res chain seq x y z
N LEU A 1 -4.86 0.37 11.39
CA LEU A 1 -4.56 0.40 12.83
C LEU A 1 -3.79 -0.81 13.34
N PRO A 2 -4.05 -2.05 12.86
CA PRO A 2 -3.27 -3.21 13.37
C PRO A 2 -1.76 -3.05 13.17
N ILE A 3 -1.33 -2.46 12.08
CA ILE A 3 0.09 -2.24 11.80
C ILE A 3 0.69 -1.25 12.80
N ALA A 4 0.00 -0.15 13.07
CA ALA A 4 0.45 0.84 14.05
C ALA A 4 0.47 0.26 15.47
N ALA A 5 -0.47 -0.64 15.78
CA ALA A 5 -0.54 -1.29 17.09
C ALA A 5 0.65 -2.21 17.36
N THR A 6 1.37 -2.68 16.33
CA THR A 6 2.58 -3.49 16.51
C THR A 6 3.81 -2.68 16.88
N GLY A 7 3.69 -1.37 16.98
CA GLY A 7 4.81 -0.48 17.30
C GLY A 7 5.42 0.21 16.09
N ALA A 8 4.95 -0.09 14.88
CA ALA A 8 5.41 0.57 13.66
C ALA A 8 4.90 2.00 13.56
N SER A 9 5.69 2.87 12.98
CA SER A 9 5.23 4.21 12.58
C SER A 9 4.59 4.11 11.21
N VAL A 10 3.38 4.64 11.06
CA VAL A 10 2.58 4.51 9.84
C VAL A 10 2.23 5.87 9.28
N LEU A 11 2.40 6.04 7.99
CA LEU A 11 1.80 7.14 7.23
C LEU A 11 0.67 6.54 6.38
N ALA A 12 -0.56 6.93 6.66
CA ALA A 12 -1.71 6.50 5.89
C ALA A 12 -2.09 7.59 4.89
N VAL A 13 -2.16 7.24 3.63
CA VAL A 13 -2.47 8.16 2.54
C VAL A 13 -3.71 7.69 1.82
N ASP A 14 -4.68 8.57 1.67
CA ASP A 14 -5.92 8.28 0.94
C ASP A 14 -6.39 9.56 0.25
N PHE A 15 -7.17 9.38 -0.80
CA PHE A 15 -7.81 10.49 -1.49
C PHE A 15 -9.11 10.94 -0.81
N GLU A 16 -9.76 10.05 -0.07
CA GLU A 16 -11.07 10.29 0.54
C GLU A 16 -10.92 10.93 1.92
N PRO A 17 -11.32 12.22 2.11
CA PRO A 17 -11.18 12.90 3.39
C PRO A 17 -11.95 12.22 4.54
N ASP A 18 -13.10 11.63 4.24
CA ASP A 18 -13.92 10.98 5.26
C ASP A 18 -13.22 9.75 5.85
N GLN A 19 -12.51 8.99 5.02
CA GLN A 19 -11.76 7.81 5.47
C GLN A 19 -10.56 8.22 6.33
N ILE A 20 -9.88 9.29 5.94
CA ILE A 20 -8.77 9.83 6.72
C ILE A 20 -9.26 10.36 8.07
N ALA A 21 -10.38 11.08 8.09
CA ALA A 21 -10.96 11.60 9.33
C ALA A 21 -11.38 10.46 10.27
N ALA A 22 -11.98 9.40 9.73
CA ALA A 22 -12.37 8.24 10.52
C ALA A 22 -11.15 7.54 11.13
N LEU A 23 -10.07 7.42 10.35
CA LEU A 23 -8.83 6.81 10.83
C LEU A 23 -8.19 7.62 11.93
N ASP A 24 -8.13 8.95 11.78
CA ASP A 24 -7.61 9.85 12.82
C ASP A 24 -8.39 9.73 14.11
N GLN A 25 -9.73 9.67 14.03
CA GLN A 25 -10.58 9.51 15.21
C GLN A 25 -10.33 8.17 15.88
N ALA A 26 -10.23 7.10 15.12
CA ALA A 26 -9.96 5.78 15.65
C ALA A 26 -8.59 5.72 16.33
N ALA A 27 -7.57 6.32 15.73
CA ALA A 27 -6.23 6.38 16.30
C ALA A 27 -6.20 7.16 17.61
N SER A 28 -6.96 8.25 17.70
CA SER A 28 -7.07 9.04 18.92
C SER A 28 -7.70 8.24 20.06
N ARG A 29 -8.73 7.45 19.76
CA ARG A 29 -9.43 6.65 20.77
C ARG A 29 -8.53 5.58 21.38
N VAL A 30 -7.62 5.02 20.61
CA VAL A 30 -6.73 3.94 21.06
C VAL A 30 -5.31 4.43 21.37
N LYS A 31 -5.11 5.74 21.42
CA LYS A 31 -3.83 6.38 21.78
C LYS A 31 -2.67 6.03 20.86
N LEU A 32 -2.95 5.86 19.56
CA LEU A 32 -1.93 5.55 18.54
C LEU A 32 -1.52 6.75 17.72
N ARG A 33 -1.97 7.94 18.06
CA ARG A 33 -1.74 9.14 17.25
C ARG A 33 -0.28 9.47 17.02
N GLN A 34 0.58 9.12 17.97
CA GLN A 34 2.01 9.37 17.86
C GLN A 34 2.68 8.50 16.80
N ARG A 35 2.07 7.34 16.45
CA ARG A 35 2.61 6.39 15.49
C ARG A 35 1.88 6.40 14.16
N LEU A 36 0.76 7.11 14.07
CA LEU A 36 -0.03 7.21 12.87
C LEU A 36 -0.08 8.65 12.39
N ARG A 37 0.40 8.88 11.19
CA ARG A 37 0.19 10.13 10.46
C ARG A 37 -0.72 9.86 9.29
N THR A 38 -1.53 10.83 8.92
CA THR A 38 -2.46 10.69 7.81
C THR A 38 -2.24 11.81 6.81
N GLN A 39 -2.55 11.53 5.55
CA GLN A 39 -2.40 12.50 4.47
C GLN A 39 -3.50 12.26 3.44
N ILE A 40 -4.15 13.33 3.00
CA ILE A 40 -5.11 13.28 1.91
C ILE A 40 -4.35 13.57 0.63
N ARG A 41 -4.35 12.59 -0.30
CA ARG A 41 -3.53 12.72 -1.51
C ARG A 41 -4.04 11.77 -2.58
N ASN A 42 -4.13 12.26 -3.80
CA ASN A 42 -4.46 11.43 -4.95
C ASN A 42 -3.18 10.81 -5.52
N LEU A 43 -2.92 9.55 -5.19
CA LEU A 43 -1.70 8.86 -5.59
C LEU A 43 -1.61 8.59 -7.09
N ASN A 44 -2.74 8.65 -7.81
CA ASN A 44 -2.75 8.49 -9.26
C ASN A 44 -2.25 9.74 -9.99
N ARG A 45 -2.27 10.90 -9.33
CA ARG A 45 -1.77 12.16 -9.89
C ARG A 45 -0.56 12.70 -9.16
N ASN A 46 -0.45 12.37 -7.88
CA ASN A 46 0.59 12.89 -7.01
C ASN A 46 1.10 11.76 -6.12
N PRO A 47 1.83 10.79 -6.69
CA PRO A 47 2.36 9.67 -5.92
C PRO A 47 3.45 10.14 -4.96
N LEU A 48 3.72 9.32 -3.94
CA LEU A 48 4.88 9.52 -3.08
C LEU A 48 6.13 9.42 -3.95
N SER A 49 7.02 10.40 -3.83
CA SER A 49 8.24 10.43 -4.61
C SER A 49 9.27 9.42 -4.10
N VAL A 50 10.28 9.16 -4.91
CA VAL A 50 11.41 8.30 -4.51
C VAL A 50 12.03 8.80 -3.20
N GLY A 51 12.20 10.12 -3.05
CA GLY A 51 12.74 10.70 -1.83
C GLY A 51 11.85 10.50 -0.62
N GLU A 52 10.53 10.64 -0.78
CA GLU A 52 9.59 10.41 0.30
C GLU A 52 9.58 8.94 0.73
N LEU A 53 9.71 8.02 -0.23
CA LEU A 53 9.68 6.58 0.04
C LEU A 53 10.90 6.10 0.83
N LYS A 54 12.01 6.83 0.83
CA LYS A 54 13.21 6.47 1.60
C LYS A 54 12.96 6.36 3.10
N ASN A 55 11.93 7.03 3.59
CA ASN A 55 11.62 7.07 5.02
C ASN A 55 10.86 5.82 5.50
N PHE A 56 10.54 4.88 4.60
CA PHE A 56 9.69 3.75 4.92
C PHE A 56 10.37 2.43 4.56
N ASP A 57 10.25 1.45 5.46
CA ASP A 57 10.79 0.11 5.27
C ASP A 57 9.86 -0.76 4.43
N CYS A 58 8.59 -0.51 4.51
CA CYS A 58 7.56 -1.30 3.84
C CYS A 58 6.49 -0.38 3.26
N VAL A 59 6.02 -0.72 2.07
CA VAL A 59 4.90 -0.03 1.42
C VAL A 59 3.74 -1.02 1.27
N LEU A 60 2.60 -0.66 1.81
CA LEU A 60 1.36 -1.43 1.65
C LEU A 60 0.45 -0.68 0.69
N LEU A 61 0.04 -1.33 -0.38
CA LEU A 61 -0.84 -0.77 -1.40
C LEU A 61 -2.16 -1.54 -1.43
N ASP A 62 -3.26 -0.80 -1.40
CA ASP A 62 -4.61 -1.35 -1.58
C ASP A 62 -5.34 -0.43 -2.56
N PRO A 63 -4.94 -0.43 -3.85
CA PRO A 63 -5.47 0.51 -4.82
C PRO A 63 -6.85 0.11 -5.32
N PRO A 64 -7.58 1.05 -5.96
CA PRO A 64 -8.81 0.73 -6.65
C PRO A 64 -8.56 -0.17 -7.87
N ARG A 65 -9.63 -0.52 -8.60
CA ARG A 65 -9.55 -1.47 -9.73
C ARG A 65 -8.55 -1.07 -10.81
N GLN A 66 -8.36 0.23 -11.03
CA GLN A 66 -7.40 0.68 -12.05
C GLN A 66 -5.94 0.48 -11.62
N GLY A 67 -5.70 0.07 -10.38
CA GLY A 67 -4.37 -0.15 -9.86
C GLY A 67 -3.68 1.12 -9.41
N ALA A 68 -2.35 1.07 -9.31
CA ALA A 68 -1.53 2.14 -8.78
C ALA A 68 -0.30 2.40 -9.64
N LYS A 69 -0.48 2.52 -10.96
CA LYS A 69 0.63 2.62 -11.92
C LYS A 69 1.64 3.72 -11.56
N MET A 70 1.14 4.91 -11.24
CA MET A 70 2.03 6.04 -10.91
C MET A 70 2.83 5.77 -9.65
N GLN A 71 2.17 5.21 -8.63
CA GLN A 71 2.84 4.95 -7.35
C GLN A 71 3.85 3.81 -7.47
N VAL A 72 3.49 2.71 -8.15
CA VAL A 72 4.45 1.60 -8.30
C VAL A 72 5.64 1.99 -9.17
N THR A 73 5.47 2.93 -10.09
CA THR A 73 6.58 3.46 -10.87
C THR A 73 7.60 4.16 -9.97
N SER A 74 7.15 4.95 -9.01
CA SER A 74 8.03 5.57 -8.01
C SER A 74 8.68 4.54 -7.10
N ILE A 75 7.91 3.55 -6.65
CA ILE A 75 8.43 2.48 -5.79
C ILE A 75 9.52 1.68 -6.51
N ALA A 76 9.32 1.39 -7.78
CA ALA A 76 10.29 0.64 -8.58
C ALA A 76 11.65 1.35 -8.67
N LYS A 77 11.64 2.68 -8.67
CA LYS A 77 12.84 3.50 -8.72
C LYS A 77 13.42 3.80 -7.34
N SER A 78 12.71 3.44 -6.28
CA SER A 78 13.11 3.73 -4.90
C SER A 78 13.98 2.63 -4.33
N THR A 79 14.39 2.82 -3.08
CA THR A 79 15.10 1.81 -2.30
C THR A 79 14.17 0.99 -1.39
N SER A 80 12.86 1.11 -1.58
CA SER A 80 11.89 0.35 -0.80
C SER A 80 12.18 -1.14 -0.91
N SER A 81 12.33 -1.81 0.22
CA SER A 81 12.75 -3.20 0.25
C SER A 81 11.60 -4.19 0.29
N ILE A 82 10.45 -3.78 0.79
CA ILE A 82 9.28 -4.65 0.94
C ILE A 82 8.05 -3.91 0.42
N VAL A 83 7.28 -4.59 -0.43
CA VAL A 83 6.00 -4.08 -0.93
C VAL A 83 4.95 -5.17 -0.77
N ILE A 84 3.82 -4.81 -0.19
CA ILE A 84 2.64 -5.66 -0.11
C ILE A 84 1.56 -4.99 -0.94
N TYR A 85 1.00 -5.72 -1.90
CA TYR A 85 0.00 -5.21 -2.82
C TYR A 85 -1.27 -6.03 -2.69
N ILE A 86 -2.36 -5.38 -2.30
CA ILE A 86 -3.67 -6.03 -2.23
C ILE A 86 -4.45 -5.61 -3.46
N SER A 87 -4.87 -6.59 -4.26
CA SER A 87 -5.52 -6.34 -5.55
C SER A 87 -6.88 -6.99 -5.64
N CYS A 88 -7.84 -6.28 -6.22
CA CYS A 88 -9.14 -6.81 -6.59
C CYS A 88 -9.27 -7.01 -8.12
N ASN A 89 -8.24 -6.68 -8.89
CA ASN A 89 -8.28 -6.77 -10.35
C ASN A 89 -6.98 -7.38 -10.88
N PRO A 90 -7.02 -8.62 -11.42
CA PRO A 90 -5.80 -9.27 -11.88
C PRO A 90 -5.12 -8.57 -13.06
N VAL A 91 -5.85 -7.84 -13.89
CA VAL A 91 -5.27 -7.17 -15.06
C VAL A 91 -4.39 -5.99 -14.62
N SER A 92 -4.91 -5.10 -13.79
CA SER A 92 -4.12 -3.97 -13.27
C SER A 92 -3.00 -4.44 -12.36
N PHE A 93 -3.23 -5.51 -11.59
CA PHE A 93 -2.18 -6.12 -10.78
C PHE A 93 -1.02 -6.63 -11.63
N ALA A 94 -1.30 -7.34 -12.73
CA ALA A 94 -0.25 -7.88 -13.58
C ALA A 94 0.61 -6.76 -14.17
N ARG A 95 0.00 -5.67 -14.60
CA ARG A 95 0.72 -4.48 -15.07
C ARG A 95 1.61 -3.89 -13.99
N ASP A 96 1.07 -3.67 -12.80
CA ASP A 96 1.79 -3.06 -11.69
C ASP A 96 2.90 -3.98 -11.18
N ALA A 97 2.65 -5.30 -11.14
CA ALA A 97 3.65 -6.29 -10.75
C ALA A 97 4.84 -6.29 -11.71
N LEU A 98 4.59 -6.13 -13.01
CA LEU A 98 5.65 -6.07 -13.99
C LEU A 98 6.52 -4.82 -13.79
N ILE A 99 5.92 -3.68 -13.49
CA ILE A 99 6.65 -2.44 -13.18
C ILE A 99 7.55 -2.64 -11.96
N LEU A 100 7.02 -3.25 -10.90
CA LEU A 100 7.80 -3.53 -9.70
C LEU A 100 8.94 -4.50 -9.98
N SER A 101 8.68 -5.53 -10.77
CA SER A 101 9.67 -6.52 -11.14
C SER A 101 10.82 -5.90 -11.95
N ASP A 102 10.49 -5.03 -12.90
CA ASP A 102 11.49 -4.31 -13.70
C ASP A 102 12.37 -3.41 -12.82
N GLY A 103 11.86 -2.97 -11.68
CA GLY A 103 12.62 -2.19 -10.71
C GLY A 103 13.41 -3.00 -9.71
N GLY A 104 13.43 -4.32 -9.82
CA GLY A 104 14.21 -5.19 -8.96
C GLY A 104 13.45 -5.77 -7.76
N LEU A 105 12.14 -5.56 -7.69
CA LEU A 105 11.30 -6.16 -6.65
C LEU A 105 10.83 -7.53 -7.14
N VAL A 106 11.16 -8.56 -6.39
CA VAL A 106 10.85 -9.95 -6.74
C VAL A 106 9.55 -10.36 -6.04
N LEU A 107 8.62 -10.92 -6.82
CA LEU A 107 7.40 -11.47 -6.27
C LEU A 107 7.71 -12.75 -5.50
N LYS A 108 7.49 -12.74 -4.19
CA LYS A 108 7.81 -13.86 -3.32
C LYS A 108 6.62 -14.74 -3.02
N GLU A 109 5.44 -14.14 -2.90
CA GLU A 109 4.26 -14.89 -2.47
C GLU A 109 2.99 -14.20 -2.97
N VAL A 110 1.99 -14.98 -3.33
CA VAL A 110 0.65 -14.51 -3.66
C VAL A 110 -0.34 -15.35 -2.87
N LEU A 111 -1.19 -14.69 -2.08
CA LEU A 111 -2.19 -15.34 -1.25
C LEU A 111 -3.57 -14.83 -1.59
N PRO A 112 -4.57 -15.71 -1.69
CA PRO A 112 -5.95 -15.24 -1.78
C PRO A 112 -6.37 -14.61 -0.45
N VAL A 113 -7.10 -13.50 -0.54
CA VAL A 113 -7.64 -12.82 0.64
C VAL A 113 -9.15 -12.92 0.55
N ASP A 114 -9.73 -13.64 1.49
CA ASP A 114 -11.17 -13.88 1.54
C ASP A 114 -11.76 -12.95 2.59
N GLN A 115 -12.20 -11.77 2.18
CA GLN A 115 -12.66 -10.75 3.12
C GLN A 115 -14.10 -10.95 3.56
N PHE A 116 -14.98 -11.33 2.62
CA PHE A 116 -16.40 -11.50 2.93
C PHE A 116 -16.98 -12.63 2.11
N LEU A 117 -17.71 -13.51 2.76
CA LEU A 117 -18.36 -14.67 2.14
C LEU A 117 -19.40 -14.27 1.08
N SER A 118 -19.89 -13.03 1.13
CA SER A 118 -20.94 -12.57 0.24
C SER A 118 -20.45 -11.83 -0.99
N THR A 119 -19.13 -11.55 -1.12
CA THR A 119 -18.62 -10.84 -2.29
C THR A 119 -18.14 -11.82 -3.36
N PRO A 120 -18.56 -11.61 -4.63
CA PRO A 120 -18.13 -12.48 -5.72
C PRO A 120 -16.70 -12.18 -6.21
N HIS A 121 -16.03 -11.18 -5.64
CA HIS A 121 -14.71 -10.75 -6.08
C HIS A 121 -13.62 -11.35 -5.21
N LEU A 122 -12.69 -12.04 -5.88
CA LEU A 122 -11.49 -12.55 -5.22
C LEU A 122 -10.46 -11.42 -5.10
N GLU A 123 -9.98 -11.19 -3.88
CA GLU A 123 -8.84 -10.33 -3.65
C GLU A 123 -7.60 -11.17 -3.42
N ILE A 124 -6.47 -10.67 -3.84
CA ILE A 124 -5.18 -11.30 -3.62
C ILE A 124 -4.24 -10.34 -2.91
N ALA A 125 -3.39 -10.88 -2.05
CA ALA A 125 -2.29 -10.15 -1.44
C ALA A 125 -0.99 -10.69 -2.00
N ALA A 126 -0.16 -9.80 -2.54
CA ALA A 126 1.12 -10.15 -3.13
C ALA A 126 2.24 -9.53 -2.32
N TYR A 127 3.28 -10.30 -2.05
CA TYR A 127 4.44 -9.87 -1.29
C TYR A 127 5.64 -9.80 -2.23
N PHE A 128 6.27 -8.62 -2.27
CA PHE A 128 7.48 -8.39 -3.06
C PHE A 128 8.62 -7.98 -2.13
N SER A 129 9.83 -8.42 -2.45
CA SER A 129 11.02 -7.91 -1.76
C SER A 129 12.18 -7.78 -2.73
N ARG A 130 13.14 -6.92 -2.38
CA ARG A 130 14.38 -6.85 -3.13
C ARG A 130 15.34 -7.90 -2.61
N GLU A 131 16.00 -8.58 -3.53
CA GLU A 131 17.06 -9.51 -3.19
C GLU A 131 18.41 -8.79 -3.16
N GLY A 132 19.17 -9.12 -2.20
CA GLY A 132 20.52 -8.58 -2.02
C GLY A 132 20.72 -8.01 -0.66
#